data_830fc69ce8f3bd7634c682c31a2196c9
#
_entry.id   830fc69ce8f3bd7634c682c31a2196c9
#
_cell.length_a   1.000
_cell.length_b   1.000
_cell.length_c   1.000
_cell.angle_alpha   90.00
_cell.angle_beta   90.00
_cell.angle_gamma   90.00
#
_symmetry.space_group_name_H-M   'P 1'
#
loop_
_entity.id
_entity.type
_entity.pdbx_description
1 polymer ?
#
loop_
_entity_poly.entity_id
_entity_poly.type
_entity_poly.pdbx_seq_one_letter_code
_entity_poly.pdbx_strand_id
1 'polypeptide(L)'
;MKLSTLCYIEKDGQYLMLHRTVKKNDVNKDKWIGVGGKFEPGESPDECLIREVKEETGLTLTKYQFRGIVTFCSDEWEDEYMHLFTATEFERRSQSDCVHEQVAKADCECPLYGELTECREGTLEWVDKEKVLSLPTWEGDHLFLERLLSDDPQFFSLKVVYEGEHLAKWTFY
;
A
#
# COMPACT_ATOMS: atom_id res chain seq x y z
N MET A 1 9.62 -14.55 10.16
CA MET A 1 8.95 -13.28 10.46
C MET A 1 9.23 -12.30 9.35
N LYS A 2 8.20 -11.76 8.74
CA LYS A 2 8.29 -10.79 7.64
C LYS A 2 8.23 -9.36 8.19
N LEU A 3 8.88 -8.45 7.48
CA LEU A 3 8.73 -7.01 7.66
C LEU A 3 8.20 -6.43 6.34
N SER A 4 7.20 -5.58 6.42
CA SER A 4 6.61 -4.93 5.25
C SER A 4 6.15 -3.51 5.56
N THR A 5 5.88 -2.75 4.50
CA THR A 5 5.17 -1.48 4.56
C THR A 5 3.81 -1.61 3.89
N LEU A 6 2.87 -0.80 4.35
CA LEU A 6 1.56 -0.63 3.74
C LEU A 6 1.18 0.84 3.80
N CYS A 7 0.86 1.45 2.68
CA CYS A 7 0.59 2.87 2.55
C CYS A 7 -0.77 3.14 1.89
N TYR A 8 -1.54 4.01 2.52
CA TYR A 8 -2.77 4.55 1.95
C TYR A 8 -2.49 5.98 1.48
N ILE A 9 -2.32 6.13 0.16
CA ILE A 9 -2.05 7.42 -0.49
C ILE A 9 -3.38 8.11 -0.71
N GLU A 10 -3.50 9.34 -0.19
CA GLU A 10 -4.73 10.12 -0.23
C GLU A 10 -4.67 11.22 -1.28
N LYS A 11 -5.77 11.37 -2.04
CA LYS A 11 -6.00 12.49 -2.94
C LYS A 11 -7.50 12.73 -3.11
N ASP A 12 -7.93 13.97 -3.00
CA ASP A 12 -9.31 14.41 -3.29
C ASP A 12 -10.41 13.57 -2.61
N GLY A 13 -10.18 13.17 -1.34
CA GLY A 13 -11.12 12.33 -0.58
C GLY A 13 -11.11 10.84 -0.95
N GLN A 14 -10.12 10.40 -1.71
CA GLN A 14 -9.94 9.02 -2.15
C GLN A 14 -8.64 8.44 -1.58
N TYR A 15 -8.60 7.12 -1.44
CA TYR A 15 -7.37 6.34 -1.25
C TYR A 15 -7.00 5.60 -2.53
N LEU A 16 -5.69 5.56 -2.84
CA LEU A 16 -5.15 4.67 -3.86
C LEU A 16 -5.11 3.25 -3.31
N MET A 17 -5.90 2.37 -3.91
CA MET A 17 -6.03 0.99 -3.50
C MET A 17 -5.51 0.05 -4.59
N LEU A 18 -4.87 -1.04 -4.19
CA LEU A 18 -4.43 -2.11 -5.07
C LEU A 18 -5.38 -3.31 -4.95
N HIS A 19 -6.08 -3.63 -6.05
CA HIS A 19 -6.86 -4.85 -6.17
C HIS A 19 -5.96 -5.99 -6.65
N ARG A 20 -5.69 -6.96 -5.79
CA ARG A 20 -4.76 -8.09 -6.02
C ARG A 20 -5.38 -9.17 -6.88
N THR A 21 -5.19 -9.11 -8.20
CA THR A 21 -5.86 -10.03 -9.16
C THR A 21 -4.92 -10.95 -9.94
N VAL A 22 -3.62 -10.68 -9.94
CA VAL A 22 -2.69 -11.32 -10.90
C VAL A 22 -2.11 -12.65 -10.41
N LYS A 23 -1.68 -12.74 -9.17
CA LYS A 23 -1.00 -13.94 -8.64
C LYS A 23 -2.00 -15.00 -8.17
N LYS A 24 -1.93 -16.22 -8.70
CA LYS A 24 -2.83 -17.33 -8.33
C LYS A 24 -2.65 -17.83 -6.89
N ASN A 25 -1.41 -17.78 -6.36
CA ASN A 25 -1.06 -18.22 -5.01
C ASN A 25 -0.72 -17.03 -4.12
N ASP A 26 -1.57 -16.01 -4.13
CA ASP A 26 -1.42 -14.82 -3.31
C ASP A 26 -2.37 -14.91 -2.11
N VAL A 27 -1.85 -14.74 -0.91
CA VAL A 27 -2.63 -14.65 0.32
C VAL A 27 -3.68 -13.51 0.25
N ASN A 28 -3.36 -12.46 -0.51
CA ASN A 28 -4.24 -11.31 -0.74
C ASN A 28 -5.07 -11.42 -2.03
N LYS A 29 -5.18 -12.62 -2.62
CA LYS A 29 -5.91 -12.79 -3.87
C LYS A 29 -7.35 -12.26 -3.76
N ASP A 30 -7.77 -11.49 -4.77
CA ASP A 30 -9.08 -10.83 -4.87
C ASP A 30 -9.39 -9.83 -3.75
N LYS A 31 -8.41 -9.45 -2.91
CA LYS A 31 -8.54 -8.44 -1.87
C LYS A 31 -8.01 -7.07 -2.32
N TRP A 32 -8.56 -6.04 -1.71
CA TRP A 32 -8.11 -4.66 -1.85
C TRP A 32 -7.23 -4.28 -0.67
N ILE A 33 -6.04 -3.79 -0.97
CA ILE A 33 -5.05 -3.38 0.04
C ILE A 33 -4.46 -2.02 -0.30
N GLY A 34 -3.72 -1.42 0.61
CA GLY A 34 -2.85 -0.27 0.33
C GLY A 34 -1.67 -0.67 -0.57
N VAL A 35 -0.87 0.31 -0.95
CA VAL A 35 0.37 0.14 -1.72
C VAL A 35 1.53 -0.16 -0.78
N GLY A 36 2.39 -1.09 -1.11
CA GLY A 36 3.56 -1.40 -0.29
C GLY A 36 4.06 -2.82 -0.50
N GLY A 37 5.11 -3.18 0.23
CA GLY A 37 5.72 -4.49 0.07
C GLY A 37 6.74 -4.81 1.14
N LYS A 38 7.59 -5.79 0.87
CA LYS A 38 8.53 -6.34 1.83
C LYS A 38 9.82 -5.54 1.87
N PHE A 39 10.41 -5.46 3.06
CA PHE A 39 11.75 -4.88 3.22
C PHE A 39 12.79 -5.66 2.45
N GLU A 40 13.71 -4.93 1.84
CA GLU A 40 14.99 -5.46 1.40
C GLU A 40 16.03 -5.42 2.54
N PRO A 41 17.11 -6.23 2.47
CA PRO A 41 18.14 -6.24 3.51
C PRO A 41 18.75 -4.85 3.73
N GLY A 42 18.64 -4.34 4.96
CA GLY A 42 19.22 -3.06 5.37
C GLY A 42 18.31 -1.85 5.18
N GLU A 43 17.11 -2.01 4.64
CA GLU A 43 16.15 -0.92 4.53
C GLU A 43 15.54 -0.53 5.88
N SER A 44 15.34 0.76 6.07
CA SER A 44 14.41 1.31 7.06
C SER A 44 12.95 1.24 6.56
N PRO A 45 11.94 1.40 7.43
CA PRO A 45 10.53 1.48 7.01
C PRO A 45 10.28 2.56 5.96
N ASP A 46 10.94 3.71 6.06
CA ASP A 46 10.80 4.83 5.14
C ASP A 46 11.41 4.54 3.76
N GLU A 47 12.59 3.92 3.73
CA GLU A 47 13.24 3.52 2.47
C GLU A 47 12.41 2.48 1.72
N CYS A 48 11.92 1.45 2.43
CA CYS A 48 11.03 0.46 1.86
C CYS A 48 9.75 1.09 1.32
N LEU A 49 9.11 1.98 2.09
CA LEU A 49 7.92 2.70 1.67
C LEU A 49 8.14 3.45 0.36
N ILE A 50 9.18 4.29 0.29
CA ILE A 50 9.46 5.13 -0.87
C ILE A 50 9.76 4.28 -2.11
N ARG A 51 10.54 3.21 -1.96
CA ARG A 51 10.86 2.28 -3.04
C ARG A 51 9.61 1.57 -3.57
N GLU A 52 8.85 0.92 -2.69
CA GLU A 52 7.67 0.12 -3.07
C GLU A 52 6.59 0.99 -3.72
N VAL A 53 6.28 2.16 -3.14
CA VAL A 53 5.32 3.08 -3.75
C VAL A 53 5.76 3.50 -5.15
N LYS A 54 7.05 3.81 -5.32
CA LYS A 54 7.58 4.19 -6.63
C LYS A 54 7.52 3.05 -7.66
N GLU A 55 7.85 1.83 -7.24
CA GLU A 55 7.82 0.64 -8.10
C GLU A 55 6.39 0.27 -8.53
N GLU A 56 5.45 0.30 -7.59
CA GLU A 56 4.06 -0.12 -7.86
C GLU A 56 3.23 0.94 -8.57
N THR A 57 3.47 2.22 -8.29
CA THR A 57 2.58 3.31 -8.74
C THR A 57 3.25 4.35 -9.66
N GLY A 58 4.58 4.40 -9.67
CA GLY A 58 5.35 5.46 -10.32
C GLY A 58 5.36 6.80 -9.55
N LEU A 59 4.68 6.88 -8.40
CA LEU A 59 4.64 8.08 -7.57
C LEU A 59 5.88 8.18 -6.68
N THR A 60 6.33 9.41 -6.41
CA THR A 60 7.36 9.72 -5.41
C THR A 60 6.70 10.47 -4.26
N LEU A 61 6.68 9.87 -3.07
CA LEU A 61 6.07 10.50 -1.90
C LEU A 61 6.92 11.68 -1.42
N THR A 62 6.27 12.83 -1.15
CA THR A 62 6.89 14.04 -0.60
C THR A 62 6.40 14.37 0.80
N LYS A 63 5.20 13.89 1.17
CA LYS A 63 4.68 14.04 2.53
C LYS A 63 3.89 12.80 2.91
N TYR A 64 4.36 12.12 3.94
CA TYR A 64 3.75 10.92 4.48
C TYR A 64 3.91 10.87 6.00
N GLN A 65 3.14 10.02 6.65
CA GLN A 65 3.15 9.85 8.10
C GLN A 65 3.12 8.36 8.45
N PHE A 66 4.01 7.97 9.37
CA PHE A 66 3.98 6.65 10.00
C PHE A 66 2.84 6.60 11.01
N ARG A 67 1.86 5.74 10.77
CA ARG A 67 0.60 5.69 11.52
C ARG A 67 0.58 4.62 12.60
N GLY A 68 1.26 3.52 12.38
CA GLY A 68 1.26 2.42 13.33
C GLY A 68 1.95 1.17 12.83
N ILE A 69 1.99 0.16 13.72
CA ILE A 69 2.47 -1.18 13.40
C ILE A 69 1.33 -2.17 13.57
N VAL A 70 1.08 -2.97 12.54
CA VAL A 70 0.17 -4.10 12.60
C VAL A 70 0.97 -5.38 12.70
N THR A 71 0.83 -6.11 13.80
CA THR A 71 1.40 -7.44 13.99
C THR A 71 0.39 -8.47 13.53
N PHE A 72 0.65 -9.07 12.37
CA PHE A 72 -0.15 -10.16 11.84
C PHE A 72 0.42 -11.50 12.31
N CYS A 73 -0.39 -12.32 12.96
CA CYS A 73 -0.08 -13.69 13.35
C CYS A 73 -1.09 -14.64 12.73
N SER A 74 -0.64 -15.80 12.28
CA SER A 74 -1.50 -16.82 11.66
C SER A 74 -0.98 -18.22 11.95
N ASP A 75 -1.87 -19.20 11.94
CA ASP A 75 -1.54 -20.61 11.99
C ASP A 75 -1.13 -21.19 10.62
N GLU A 76 -1.47 -20.49 9.50
CA GLU A 76 -1.17 -20.94 8.15
C GLU A 76 -0.03 -20.17 7.47
N TRP A 77 0.18 -18.90 7.86
CA TRP A 77 1.17 -18.03 7.23
C TRP A 77 2.20 -17.53 8.21
N GLU A 78 3.34 -17.10 7.69
CA GLU A 78 4.41 -16.53 8.48
C GLU A 78 3.98 -15.20 9.12
N ASP A 79 4.27 -15.03 10.42
CA ASP A 79 4.05 -13.78 11.15
C ASP A 79 4.69 -12.59 10.43
N GLU A 80 3.98 -11.45 10.45
CA GLU A 80 4.40 -10.25 9.74
C GLU A 80 4.22 -9.00 10.60
N TYR A 81 5.21 -8.10 10.56
CA TYR A 81 5.08 -6.74 11.06
C TYR A 81 4.90 -5.80 9.88
N MET A 82 3.70 -5.26 9.73
CA MET A 82 3.36 -4.28 8.73
C MET A 82 3.52 -2.87 9.29
N HIS A 83 4.39 -2.06 8.69
CA HIS A 83 4.57 -0.65 9.01
C HIS A 83 3.57 0.15 8.19
N LEU A 84 2.57 0.71 8.89
CA LEU A 84 1.42 1.37 8.27
C LEU A 84 1.67 2.86 8.08
N PHE A 85 1.48 3.35 6.87
CA PHE A 85 1.66 4.75 6.49
C PHE A 85 0.41 5.34 5.83
N THR A 86 0.28 6.67 5.92
CA THR A 86 -0.58 7.48 5.05
C THR A 86 0.27 8.52 4.34
N ALA A 87 -0.08 8.87 3.10
CA ALA A 87 0.61 9.91 2.34
C ALA A 87 -0.40 10.86 1.70
N THR A 88 -0.11 12.17 1.77
CA THR A 88 -1.01 13.24 1.29
C THR A 88 -0.42 14.08 0.18
N GLU A 89 0.91 14.02 -0.01
CA GLU A 89 1.58 14.75 -1.09
C GLU A 89 2.56 13.82 -1.81
N PHE A 90 2.52 13.88 -3.13
CA PHE A 90 3.38 13.07 -3.99
C PHE A 90 3.61 13.78 -5.32
N GLU A 91 4.72 13.45 -5.95
CA GLU A 91 5.07 13.87 -7.29
C GLU A 91 4.94 12.71 -8.26
N ARG A 92 4.53 13.02 -9.48
CA ARG A 92 4.57 12.09 -10.61
C ARG A 92 5.88 12.29 -11.37
N ARG A 93 6.39 11.23 -11.99
CA ARG A 93 7.51 11.38 -12.91
C ARG A 93 7.22 12.47 -13.93
N SER A 94 8.18 13.39 -14.08
CA SER A 94 8.13 14.38 -15.17
C SER A 94 8.72 13.78 -16.45
N GLN A 95 8.38 14.39 -17.60
CA GLN A 95 8.95 14.02 -18.92
C GLN A 95 10.49 14.11 -18.94
N SER A 96 11.08 14.93 -18.07
CA SER A 96 12.52 15.07 -17.91
C SER A 96 13.22 13.84 -17.33
N ASP A 97 12.48 12.96 -16.63
CA ASP A 97 13.03 11.77 -15.99
C ASP A 97 13.05 10.52 -16.88
N CYS A 98 12.51 10.64 -18.11
CA CYS A 98 12.61 9.59 -19.13
C CYS A 98 14.01 9.60 -19.75
N VAL A 99 14.96 8.89 -19.13
CA VAL A 99 16.30 8.65 -19.69
C VAL A 99 16.24 7.48 -20.66
N HIS A 100 15.55 7.65 -21.80
CA HIS A 100 15.79 6.82 -22.95
C HIS A 100 16.72 7.58 -23.90
N GLU A 101 18.00 7.25 -23.81
CA GLU A 101 19.11 7.91 -24.50
C GLU A 101 19.02 7.94 -26.05
N GLN A 102 17.99 7.37 -26.68
CA GLN A 102 17.95 7.19 -28.14
C GLN A 102 16.62 7.46 -28.86
N VAL A 103 15.58 7.98 -28.17
CA VAL A 103 14.31 8.32 -28.83
C VAL A 103 14.05 9.81 -28.71
N ALA A 104 13.72 10.45 -29.84
CA ALA A 104 13.37 11.86 -29.89
C ALA A 104 12.19 12.13 -28.94
N LYS A 105 12.29 13.21 -28.14
CA LYS A 105 11.32 13.57 -27.07
C LYS A 105 9.85 13.66 -27.49
N ALA A 106 9.55 13.70 -28.77
CA ALA A 106 8.19 13.81 -29.34
C ALA A 106 7.50 12.45 -29.54
N ASP A 107 8.25 11.35 -29.64
CA ASP A 107 7.74 10.01 -29.97
C ASP A 107 7.87 9.03 -28.79
N CYS A 108 8.16 9.53 -27.58
CA CYS A 108 8.17 8.69 -26.39
C CYS A 108 6.72 8.41 -25.98
N GLU A 109 6.15 7.31 -26.46
CA GLU A 109 4.97 6.66 -25.88
C GLU A 109 5.32 6.07 -24.49
N CYS A 110 5.89 6.88 -23.60
CA CYS A 110 6.08 6.50 -22.23
C CYS A 110 4.70 6.54 -21.56
N PRO A 111 4.14 5.43 -21.03
CA PRO A 111 2.79 5.40 -20.44
C PRO A 111 2.61 6.30 -19.22
N LEU A 112 3.52 7.22 -18.96
CA LEU A 112 3.76 7.92 -17.70
C LEU A 112 3.21 9.34 -17.63
N TYR A 113 2.51 9.81 -18.67
CA TYR A 113 1.80 11.07 -18.65
C TYR A 113 0.40 10.91 -18.06
N GLY A 114 0.27 11.11 -16.75
CA GLY A 114 -1.02 11.23 -16.10
C GLY A 114 -1.66 9.94 -15.59
N GLU A 115 -1.21 8.76 -16.00
CA GLU A 115 -1.73 7.47 -15.53
C GLU A 115 -0.77 6.84 -14.50
N LEU A 116 -1.33 6.04 -13.60
CA LEU A 116 -0.55 5.19 -12.68
C LEU A 116 0.19 4.14 -13.51
N THR A 117 1.37 3.72 -13.07
CA THR A 117 2.07 2.61 -13.72
C THR A 117 1.23 1.33 -13.60
N GLU A 118 1.31 0.44 -14.59
CA GLU A 118 0.72 -0.88 -14.45
C GLU A 118 1.40 -1.62 -13.31
N CYS A 119 0.62 -1.96 -12.29
CA CYS A 119 1.11 -2.74 -11.17
C CYS A 119 1.15 -4.23 -11.55
N ARG A 120 2.31 -4.88 -11.35
CA ARG A 120 2.49 -6.32 -11.64
C ARG A 120 1.67 -7.24 -10.75
N GLU A 121 1.09 -6.72 -9.69
CA GLU A 121 0.39 -7.48 -8.66
C GLU A 121 -1.13 -7.36 -8.76
N GLY A 122 -1.63 -6.38 -9.50
CA GLY A 122 -3.06 -6.13 -9.65
C GLY A 122 -3.38 -4.80 -10.32
N THR A 123 -4.58 -4.31 -10.10
CA THR A 123 -5.08 -3.05 -10.64
C THR A 123 -5.11 -1.98 -9.56
N LEU A 124 -4.56 -0.81 -9.86
CA LEU A 124 -4.59 0.37 -8.99
C LEU A 124 -5.81 1.22 -9.30
N GLU A 125 -6.58 1.58 -8.28
CA GLU A 125 -7.77 2.43 -8.41
C GLU A 125 -7.83 3.45 -7.26
N TRP A 126 -8.28 4.66 -7.60
CA TRP A 126 -8.67 5.67 -6.63
C TRP A 126 -10.07 5.37 -6.11
N VAL A 127 -10.20 5.01 -4.86
CA VAL A 127 -11.46 4.62 -4.22
C VAL A 127 -11.88 5.68 -3.20
N ASP A 128 -13.14 6.13 -3.29
CA ASP A 128 -13.70 7.07 -2.32
C ASP A 128 -13.58 6.50 -0.90
N LYS A 129 -13.10 7.31 0.04
CA LYS A 129 -12.90 6.90 1.44
C LYS A 129 -14.14 6.26 2.07
N GLU A 130 -15.32 6.77 1.71
CA GLU A 130 -16.62 6.23 2.18
C GLU A 130 -16.88 4.79 1.72
N LYS A 131 -16.24 4.35 0.63
CA LYS A 131 -16.43 3.02 0.06
C LYS A 131 -15.36 2.02 0.49
N VAL A 132 -14.23 2.47 1.05
CA VAL A 132 -13.07 1.62 1.36
C VAL A 132 -13.46 0.45 2.27
N LEU A 133 -14.27 0.69 3.31
CA LEU A 133 -14.73 -0.35 4.24
C LEU A 133 -15.72 -1.34 3.64
N SER A 134 -16.25 -1.08 2.45
CA SER A 134 -17.15 -2.00 1.73
C SER A 134 -16.41 -2.92 0.75
N LEU A 135 -15.12 -2.69 0.54
CA LEU A 135 -14.31 -3.51 -0.36
C LEU A 135 -13.95 -4.86 0.28
N PRO A 136 -13.75 -5.91 -0.52
CA PRO A 136 -13.17 -7.16 -0.04
C PRO A 136 -11.74 -6.93 0.48
N THR A 137 -11.58 -6.92 1.81
CA THR A 137 -10.29 -6.79 2.51
C THR A 137 -10.17 -7.94 3.52
N TRP A 138 -9.06 -8.01 4.26
CA TRP A 138 -8.99 -8.85 5.43
C TRP A 138 -9.85 -8.27 6.57
N GLU A 139 -10.45 -9.12 7.40
CA GLU A 139 -11.28 -8.66 8.52
C GLU A 139 -10.52 -7.71 9.46
N GLY A 140 -9.23 -8.01 9.70
CA GLY A 140 -8.35 -7.18 10.54
C GLY A 140 -8.00 -5.81 9.92
N ASP A 141 -8.09 -5.68 8.59
CA ASP A 141 -7.80 -4.41 7.93
C ASP A 141 -8.85 -3.35 8.25
N HIS A 142 -10.11 -3.76 8.46
CA HIS A 142 -11.17 -2.84 8.88
C HIS A 142 -10.81 -2.08 10.17
N LEU A 143 -10.13 -2.74 11.12
CA LEU A 143 -9.78 -2.14 12.41
C LEU A 143 -8.85 -0.94 12.27
N PHE A 144 -7.81 -1.04 11.44
CA PHE A 144 -6.91 0.08 11.24
C PHE A 144 -7.42 1.06 10.18
N LEU A 145 -8.18 0.60 9.17
CA LEU A 145 -8.82 1.48 8.20
C LEU A 145 -9.81 2.43 8.86
N GLU A 146 -10.64 1.96 9.79
CA GLU A 146 -11.52 2.81 10.58
C GLU A 146 -10.76 3.92 11.32
N ARG A 147 -9.59 3.59 11.90
CA ARG A 147 -8.72 4.60 12.51
C ARG A 147 -8.14 5.59 11.52
N LEU A 148 -7.67 5.13 10.37
CA LEU A 148 -7.15 6.03 9.34
C LEU A 148 -8.23 6.97 8.79
N LEU A 149 -9.47 6.49 8.66
CA LEU A 149 -10.61 7.25 8.16
C LEU A 149 -11.18 8.23 9.20
N SER A 150 -10.96 8.00 10.50
CA SER A 150 -11.43 8.89 11.58
C SER A 150 -10.56 10.12 11.84
N ASP A 151 -9.52 10.34 11.02
CA ASP A 151 -8.55 11.41 11.19
C ASP A 151 -7.82 11.44 12.56
N ASP A 152 -7.86 10.31 13.31
CA ASP A 152 -7.11 10.16 14.56
C ASP A 152 -5.60 10.16 14.24
N PRO A 153 -4.83 11.17 14.65
CA PRO A 153 -3.42 11.27 14.33
C PRO A 153 -2.54 10.38 15.22
N GLN A 154 -3.12 9.69 16.20
CA GLN A 154 -2.33 8.93 17.17
C GLN A 154 -1.70 7.69 16.52
N PHE A 155 -0.42 7.50 16.82
CA PHE A 155 0.27 6.25 16.52
C PHE A 155 -0.35 5.10 17.30
N PHE A 156 -0.47 3.95 16.68
CA PHE A 156 -1.03 2.76 17.32
C PHE A 156 -0.21 1.51 17.02
N SER A 157 -0.31 0.54 17.93
CA SER A 157 0.11 -0.84 17.69
C SER A 157 -1.12 -1.73 17.72
N LEU A 158 -1.34 -2.48 16.65
CA LEU A 158 -2.45 -3.42 16.51
C LEU A 158 -1.89 -4.83 16.32
N LYS A 159 -2.35 -5.77 17.13
CA LYS A 159 -2.11 -7.19 16.89
C LYS A 159 -3.38 -7.86 16.41
N VAL A 160 -3.29 -8.61 15.31
CA VAL A 160 -4.35 -9.46 14.77
C VAL A 160 -3.88 -10.90 14.72
N VAL A 161 -4.75 -11.83 15.08
CA VAL A 161 -4.46 -13.27 15.08
C VAL A 161 -5.53 -13.96 14.25
N TYR A 162 -5.10 -14.71 13.26
CA TYR A 162 -5.96 -15.45 12.34
C TYR A 162 -5.86 -16.96 12.58
N GLU A 163 -7.01 -17.62 12.45
CA GLU A 163 -7.14 -19.07 12.32
C GLU A 163 -7.70 -19.35 10.93
N GLY A 164 -6.86 -19.87 10.03
CA GLY A 164 -7.15 -19.85 8.60
C GLY A 164 -7.35 -18.42 8.09
N GLU A 165 -8.43 -18.17 7.35
CA GLU A 165 -8.77 -16.82 6.86
C GLU A 165 -9.62 -15.99 7.85
N HIS A 166 -9.95 -16.52 9.03
CA HIS A 166 -10.83 -15.87 9.99
C HIS A 166 -10.07 -15.13 11.09
N LEU A 167 -10.49 -13.89 11.41
CA LEU A 167 -9.93 -13.09 12.51
C LEU A 167 -10.39 -13.64 13.86
N ALA A 168 -9.52 -14.42 14.52
CA ALA A 168 -9.84 -15.04 15.82
C ALA A 168 -9.71 -14.06 17.00
N LYS A 169 -8.72 -13.15 16.94
CA LYS A 169 -8.45 -12.21 18.03
C LYS A 169 -7.72 -10.96 17.52
N TRP A 170 -7.98 -9.85 18.19
CA TRP A 170 -7.24 -8.60 17.98
C TRP A 170 -7.06 -7.80 19.26
N THR A 171 -6.05 -6.91 19.29
CA THR A 171 -5.77 -6.03 20.44
C THR A 171 -5.06 -4.77 19.94
N PHE A 172 -5.56 -3.59 20.33
CA PHE A 172 -4.84 -2.32 20.25
C PHE A 172 -4.03 -2.06 21.53
N TYR A 173 -2.85 -1.43 21.38
CA TYR A 173 -1.95 -1.01 22.47
C TYR A 173 -1.69 0.48 22.38
#